data_c6a1b000fe745377fd63b49938a17dd4
#
_entry.id   c6a1b000fe745377fd63b49938a17dd4
#
_cell.length_a   1.000
_cell.length_b   1.000
_cell.length_c   1.000
_cell.angle_alpha   90.00
_cell.angle_beta   90.00
_cell.angle_gamma   90.00
#
_symmetry.space_group_name_H-M   'P 1'
#
loop_
_entity.id
_entity.type
_entity.pdbx_description
1 polymer ?
#
loop_
_entity_poly.entity_id
_entity_poly.type
_entity_poly.pdbx_seq_one_letter_code
_entity_poly.pdbx_strand_id
1 'polypeptide(L)'
;MTKTAIYILLLSLISLNLKAQKIMNKNNYNKLTEAEARVILNKGTEYPGTGKYLNNKTLGIYTCKQCNAALYRSNDKFDSNCGWPSFDDEIEGAVKRITDADGRRIEIVCANCNAHLGHIFTGEGFTDKNTRHCVNSISLNFIPAKKDK
;
A
#
# COMPACT_ATOMS: atom_id res chain seq x y z
N MET A 1 21.00 38.93 18.95
CA MET A 1 20.72 37.49 19.17
C MET A 1 21.99 36.71 18.90
N THR A 2 22.46 35.91 19.85
CA THR A 2 23.68 35.10 19.70
C THR A 2 23.41 33.93 18.73
N LYS A 3 24.46 33.53 18.00
CA LYS A 3 24.38 32.39 17.04
C LYS A 3 23.76 31.13 17.70
N THR A 4 24.02 30.92 18.97
CA THR A 4 23.50 29.82 19.79
C THR A 4 21.96 29.86 19.94
N ALA A 5 21.37 31.04 20.10
CA ALA A 5 19.93 31.20 20.23
C ALA A 5 19.21 30.88 18.91
N ILE A 6 19.83 31.20 17.77
CA ILE A 6 19.28 30.88 16.43
C ILE A 6 19.30 29.36 16.18
N TYR A 7 20.37 28.65 16.58
CA TYR A 7 20.46 27.21 16.46
C TYR A 7 19.43 26.46 17.31
N ILE A 8 19.17 26.92 18.52
CA ILE A 8 18.16 26.33 19.42
C ILE A 8 16.76 26.54 18.84
N LEU A 9 16.48 27.72 18.26
CA LEU A 9 15.20 28.02 17.62
C LEU A 9 14.96 27.14 16.37
N LEU A 10 15.98 26.95 15.54
CA LEU A 10 15.90 26.08 14.36
C LEU A 10 15.71 24.61 14.74
N LEU A 11 16.38 24.10 15.74
CA LEU A 11 16.21 22.73 16.22
C LEU A 11 14.79 22.50 16.83
N SER A 12 14.22 23.50 17.49
CA SER A 12 12.86 23.41 18.03
C SER A 12 11.80 23.40 16.91
N LEU A 13 12.00 24.17 15.83
CA LEU A 13 11.11 24.19 14.67
C LEU A 13 11.17 22.86 13.89
N ILE A 14 12.35 22.24 13.76
CA ILE A 14 12.49 20.93 13.11
C ILE A 14 11.81 19.85 13.94
N SER A 15 11.92 19.87 15.26
CA SER A 15 11.28 18.89 16.15
C SER A 15 9.74 19.01 16.18
N LEU A 16 9.21 20.22 16.03
CA LEU A 16 7.76 20.45 15.90
C LEU A 16 7.20 19.90 14.56
N ASN A 17 7.94 20.08 13.46
CA ASN A 17 7.54 19.54 12.16
C ASN A 17 7.57 18.00 12.12
N LEU A 18 8.53 17.34 12.78
CA LEU A 18 8.57 15.88 12.89
C LEU A 18 7.41 15.32 13.73
N LYS A 19 6.94 16.05 14.75
CA LYS A 19 5.77 15.63 15.54
C LYS A 19 4.46 15.83 14.79
N ALA A 20 4.34 16.87 13.96
CA ALA A 20 3.16 17.11 13.14
C ALA A 20 2.93 16.03 12.07
N GLN A 21 3.98 15.40 11.55
CA GLN A 21 3.87 14.29 10.58
C GLN A 21 3.44 12.95 11.23
N LYS A 22 3.45 12.82 12.54
CA LYS A 22 3.21 11.54 13.25
C LYS A 22 1.80 11.35 13.79
N ILE A 23 0.92 12.33 13.62
CA ILE A 23 -0.49 12.21 14.04
C ILE A 23 -1.37 12.13 12.80
N MET A 24 -1.20 11.08 12.00
CA MET A 24 -2.30 10.64 11.15
C MET A 24 -3.31 9.90 12.03
N ASN A 25 -4.36 10.61 12.29
CA ASN A 25 -5.44 10.29 13.19
C ASN A 25 -6.06 8.94 12.79
N LYS A 26 -5.96 7.91 13.65
CA LYS A 26 -6.68 6.63 13.53
C LYS A 26 -8.20 6.83 13.35
N ASN A 27 -8.71 8.03 13.65
CA ASN A 27 -10.10 8.39 13.57
C ASN A 27 -10.62 8.60 12.13
N ASN A 28 -9.75 8.57 11.11
CA ASN A 28 -10.12 8.76 9.71
C ASN A 28 -10.02 7.49 8.86
N TYR A 29 -9.94 6.31 9.47
CA TYR A 29 -9.96 5.06 8.71
C TYR A 29 -11.38 4.73 8.26
N ASN A 30 -11.50 4.16 7.06
CA ASN A 30 -12.76 3.65 6.54
C ASN A 30 -13.27 2.54 7.46
N LYS A 31 -14.58 2.49 7.66
CA LYS A 31 -15.23 1.36 8.32
C LYS A 31 -15.11 0.13 7.43
N LEU A 32 -14.52 -0.93 7.95
CA LEU A 32 -14.37 -2.20 7.25
C LEU A 32 -15.55 -3.14 7.58
N THR A 33 -15.99 -3.91 6.60
CA THR A 33 -16.86 -5.05 6.81
C THR A 33 -16.08 -6.17 7.51
N GLU A 34 -16.76 -7.20 8.02
CA GLU A 34 -16.13 -8.37 8.64
C GLU A 34 -15.18 -9.09 7.66
N ALA A 35 -15.61 -9.27 6.39
CA ALA A 35 -14.79 -9.88 5.36
C ALA A 35 -13.52 -9.06 5.06
N GLU A 36 -13.64 -7.75 4.97
CA GLU A 36 -12.49 -6.84 4.78
C GLU A 36 -11.56 -6.88 5.99
N ALA A 37 -12.10 -6.83 7.22
CA ALA A 37 -11.31 -6.88 8.45
C ALA A 37 -10.54 -8.20 8.59
N ARG A 38 -11.15 -9.34 8.20
CA ARG A 38 -10.48 -10.64 8.20
C ARG A 38 -9.20 -10.64 7.36
N VAL A 39 -9.20 -9.99 6.20
CA VAL A 39 -8.02 -9.90 5.33
C VAL A 39 -7.09 -8.77 5.78
N ILE A 40 -7.63 -7.56 5.96
CA ILE A 40 -6.84 -6.34 6.13
C ILE A 40 -6.21 -6.23 7.52
N LEU A 41 -6.94 -6.61 8.58
CA LEU A 41 -6.48 -6.51 9.97
C LEU A 41 -5.92 -7.84 10.49
N ASN A 42 -6.52 -8.95 10.11
CA ASN A 42 -6.18 -10.28 10.62
C ASN A 42 -5.28 -11.08 9.65
N LYS A 43 -4.70 -10.41 8.62
CA LYS A 43 -3.75 -10.98 7.66
C LYS A 43 -4.29 -12.23 6.94
N GLY A 44 -5.59 -12.27 6.68
CA GLY A 44 -6.20 -13.33 5.89
C GLY A 44 -5.88 -13.20 4.40
N THR A 45 -6.32 -14.18 3.64
CA THR A 45 -6.19 -14.20 2.18
C THR A 45 -7.57 -14.30 1.54
N GLU A 46 -7.80 -13.51 0.49
CA GLU A 46 -8.97 -13.61 -0.38
C GLU A 46 -8.88 -14.89 -1.22
N TYR A 47 -10.02 -15.49 -1.59
CA TYR A 47 -10.01 -16.67 -2.46
C TYR A 47 -9.44 -16.33 -3.85
N PRO A 48 -8.60 -17.21 -4.45
CA PRO A 48 -8.04 -16.97 -5.76
C PRO A 48 -9.13 -16.85 -6.82
N GLY A 49 -8.96 -15.95 -7.76
CA GLY A 49 -9.89 -15.75 -8.88
C GLY A 49 -11.14 -14.94 -8.56
N THR A 50 -11.39 -14.58 -7.30
CA THR A 50 -12.66 -13.92 -6.88
C THR A 50 -12.53 -12.40 -6.74
N GLY A 51 -11.33 -11.87 -6.77
CA GLY A 51 -11.08 -10.47 -6.47
C GLY A 51 -11.64 -9.51 -7.51
N LYS A 52 -12.38 -8.48 -7.04
CA LYS A 52 -13.02 -7.44 -7.89
C LYS A 52 -12.05 -6.81 -8.90
N TYR A 53 -10.79 -6.64 -8.53
CA TYR A 53 -9.80 -5.94 -9.37
C TYR A 53 -8.85 -6.88 -10.10
N LEU A 54 -9.05 -8.20 -10.03
CA LEU A 54 -8.22 -9.18 -10.73
C LEU A 54 -8.10 -8.84 -12.21
N ASN A 55 -9.23 -8.70 -12.89
CA ASN A 55 -9.30 -8.45 -14.33
C ASN A 55 -9.49 -6.97 -14.69
N ASN A 56 -9.33 -6.05 -13.74
CA ASN A 56 -9.48 -4.62 -14.02
C ASN A 56 -8.32 -4.10 -14.87
N LYS A 57 -8.64 -3.56 -16.06
CA LYS A 57 -7.70 -2.96 -17.02
C LYS A 57 -7.88 -1.45 -17.16
N THR A 58 -8.80 -0.86 -16.39
CA THR A 58 -9.07 0.57 -16.43
C THR A 58 -7.87 1.36 -15.92
N LEU A 59 -7.53 2.48 -16.57
CA LEU A 59 -6.51 3.39 -16.10
C LEU A 59 -6.94 4.09 -14.81
N GLY A 60 -6.03 4.18 -13.84
CA GLY A 60 -6.30 4.82 -12.56
C GLY A 60 -5.32 4.44 -11.47
N ILE A 61 -5.71 4.72 -10.24
CA ILE A 61 -4.93 4.50 -9.03
C ILE A 61 -5.63 3.51 -8.10
N TYR A 62 -4.91 2.53 -7.61
CA TYR A 62 -5.34 1.66 -6.53
C TYR A 62 -4.93 2.26 -5.20
N THR A 63 -5.89 2.40 -4.28
CA THR A 63 -5.67 2.98 -2.95
C THR A 63 -5.95 1.96 -1.86
N CYS A 64 -5.38 2.19 -0.68
CA CYS A 64 -5.63 1.37 0.49
C CYS A 64 -7.10 1.41 0.91
N LYS A 65 -7.73 0.26 1.09
CA LYS A 65 -9.12 0.15 1.53
C LYS A 65 -9.35 0.80 2.89
N GLN A 66 -8.39 0.69 3.80
CA GLN A 66 -8.52 1.20 5.17
C GLN A 66 -8.31 2.71 5.26
N CYS A 67 -7.32 3.28 4.57
CA CYS A 67 -6.92 4.67 4.80
C CYS A 67 -6.90 5.56 3.55
N ASN A 68 -7.28 5.04 2.39
CA ASN A 68 -7.30 5.72 1.09
C ASN A 68 -5.94 6.20 0.55
N ALA A 69 -4.81 5.86 1.20
CA ALA A 69 -3.49 6.17 0.68
C ALA A 69 -3.29 5.53 -0.70
N ALA A 70 -2.72 6.26 -1.66
CA ALA A 70 -2.39 5.74 -2.98
C ALA A 70 -1.29 4.67 -2.86
N LEU A 71 -1.47 3.53 -3.51
CA LEU A 71 -0.57 2.37 -3.40
C LEU A 71 0.05 1.98 -4.74
N TYR A 72 -0.76 1.82 -5.78
CA TYR A 72 -0.33 1.31 -7.08
C TYR A 72 -0.97 2.09 -8.22
N ARG A 73 -0.26 2.16 -9.35
CA ARG A 73 -0.81 2.66 -10.62
C ARG A 73 -1.30 1.50 -11.48
N SER A 74 -2.32 1.73 -12.27
CA SER A 74 -2.81 0.72 -13.23
C SER A 74 -1.75 0.31 -14.24
N ASN A 75 -0.80 1.19 -14.57
CA ASN A 75 0.27 0.91 -15.53
C ASN A 75 1.29 -0.12 -15.01
N ASP A 76 1.39 -0.27 -13.69
CA ASP A 76 2.27 -1.25 -13.06
C ASP A 76 1.57 -2.61 -12.84
N LYS A 77 0.27 -2.71 -13.23
CA LYS A 77 -0.53 -3.93 -13.10
C LYS A 77 -0.35 -4.85 -14.31
N PHE A 78 -0.14 -6.15 -14.04
CA PHE A 78 0.00 -7.17 -15.08
C PHE A 78 -0.74 -8.46 -14.71
N ASP A 79 -0.88 -9.38 -15.68
CA ASP A 79 -1.53 -10.67 -15.49
C ASP A 79 -0.47 -11.74 -15.19
N SER A 80 -0.44 -12.23 -13.95
CA SER A 80 0.44 -13.29 -13.50
C SER A 80 -0.21 -14.68 -13.47
N ASN A 81 -1.51 -14.76 -13.70
CA ASN A 81 -2.33 -15.97 -13.57
C ASN A 81 -2.32 -16.59 -12.16
N CYS A 82 -1.86 -15.86 -11.14
CA CYS A 82 -1.79 -16.38 -9.76
C CYS A 82 -3.16 -16.37 -9.03
N GLY A 83 -4.16 -15.70 -9.58
CA GLY A 83 -5.49 -15.58 -8.97
C GLY A 83 -5.73 -14.30 -8.18
N TRP A 84 -4.74 -13.42 -8.08
CA TRP A 84 -4.84 -12.12 -7.41
C TRP A 84 -4.28 -10.99 -8.28
N PRO A 85 -4.74 -9.72 -8.10
CA PRO A 85 -4.12 -8.57 -8.73
C PRO A 85 -2.60 -8.55 -8.49
N SER A 86 -1.84 -8.39 -9.57
CA SER A 86 -0.38 -8.38 -9.54
C SER A 86 0.16 -7.05 -10.09
N PHE A 87 1.13 -6.49 -9.38
CA PHE A 87 1.81 -5.25 -9.75
C PHE A 87 3.33 -5.47 -9.71
N ASP A 88 4.04 -4.88 -10.63
CA ASP A 88 5.51 -4.98 -10.68
C ASP A 88 6.22 -3.82 -9.99
N ASP A 89 5.46 -2.81 -9.58
CA ASP A 89 5.96 -1.67 -8.79
C ASP A 89 4.85 -1.08 -7.90
N GLU A 90 5.25 -0.34 -6.89
CA GLU A 90 4.38 0.49 -6.05
C GLU A 90 4.62 1.98 -6.30
N ILE A 91 3.70 2.84 -5.84
CA ILE A 91 3.99 4.26 -5.67
C ILE A 91 5.08 4.39 -4.60
N GLU A 92 6.14 5.12 -4.89
CA GLU A 92 7.31 5.26 -4.04
C GLU A 92 6.94 5.53 -2.57
N GLY A 93 7.43 4.69 -1.67
CA GLY A 93 7.17 4.79 -0.23
C GLY A 93 5.76 4.40 0.24
N ALA A 94 4.89 3.91 -0.67
CA ALA A 94 3.51 3.57 -0.33
C ALA A 94 3.37 2.23 0.39
N VAL A 95 4.35 1.34 0.27
CA VAL A 95 4.30 -0.04 0.77
C VAL A 95 5.51 -0.33 1.65
N LYS A 96 5.27 -1.01 2.79
CA LYS A 96 6.34 -1.58 3.64
C LYS A 96 6.42 -3.07 3.42
N ARG A 97 7.62 -3.62 3.53
CA ARG A 97 7.95 -5.03 3.44
C ARG A 97 8.30 -5.56 4.83
N ILE A 98 7.65 -6.65 5.25
CA ILE A 98 7.83 -7.28 6.56
C ILE A 98 8.03 -8.78 6.34
N THR A 99 9.13 -9.33 6.81
CA THR A 99 9.33 -10.79 6.74
C THR A 99 8.28 -11.49 7.61
N ASP A 100 7.59 -12.49 7.08
CA ASP A 100 6.65 -13.33 7.82
C ASP A 100 7.37 -14.04 8.99
N ALA A 101 6.62 -14.39 10.03
CA ALA A 101 7.17 -15.05 11.23
C ALA A 101 7.89 -16.36 10.93
N ASP A 102 7.51 -17.05 9.85
CA ASP A 102 8.16 -18.29 9.39
C ASP A 102 9.40 -18.05 8.50
N GLY A 103 9.71 -16.79 8.18
CA GLY A 103 10.85 -16.40 7.36
C GLY A 103 10.75 -16.76 5.86
N ARG A 104 9.62 -17.32 5.40
CA ARG A 104 9.48 -17.85 4.03
C ARG A 104 9.00 -16.83 3.02
N ARG A 105 8.18 -15.88 3.44
CA ARG A 105 7.59 -14.88 2.56
C ARG A 105 7.84 -13.49 3.10
N ILE A 106 7.67 -12.51 2.24
CA ILE A 106 7.70 -11.10 2.63
C ILE A 106 6.28 -10.54 2.46
N GLU A 107 5.65 -10.24 3.59
CA GLU A 107 4.37 -9.53 3.65
C GLU A 107 4.54 -8.11 3.15
N ILE A 108 3.57 -7.61 2.41
CA ILE A 108 3.44 -6.20 2.05
C ILE A 108 2.26 -5.57 2.77
N VAL A 109 2.50 -4.40 3.36
CA VAL A 109 1.48 -3.64 4.09
C VAL A 109 1.48 -2.19 3.63
N CYS A 110 0.34 -1.52 3.77
CA CYS A 110 0.24 -0.08 3.53
C CYS A 110 1.19 0.68 4.45
N ALA A 111 2.08 1.52 3.90
CA ALA A 111 3.05 2.28 4.69
C ALA A 111 2.38 3.27 5.66
N ASN A 112 1.16 3.73 5.33
CA ASN A 112 0.42 4.71 6.11
C ASN A 112 -0.29 4.10 7.33
N CYS A 113 -1.00 2.97 7.18
CA CYS A 113 -1.86 2.43 8.23
C CYS A 113 -1.54 0.98 8.64
N ASN A 114 -0.54 0.35 8.03
CA ASN A 114 -0.14 -1.05 8.21
C ASN A 114 -1.24 -2.07 7.84
N ALA A 115 -2.24 -1.69 7.04
CA ALA A 115 -3.21 -2.63 6.48
C ALA A 115 -2.50 -3.71 5.67
N HIS A 116 -2.83 -4.98 5.90
CA HIS A 116 -2.30 -6.10 5.11
C HIS A 116 -2.76 -5.98 3.66
N LEU A 117 -1.81 -6.07 2.72
CA LEU A 117 -2.08 -6.03 1.28
C LEU A 117 -1.94 -7.42 0.65
N GLY A 118 -0.93 -8.16 1.02
CA GLY A 118 -0.56 -9.44 0.45
C GLY A 118 0.93 -9.74 0.65
N HIS A 119 1.59 -10.26 -0.39
CA HIS A 119 3.00 -10.65 -0.36
C HIS A 119 3.73 -10.22 -1.63
N ILE A 120 5.05 -10.03 -1.52
CA ILE A 120 5.92 -9.74 -2.65
C ILE A 120 6.76 -10.98 -2.99
N PHE A 121 6.95 -11.20 -4.29
CA PHE A 121 7.77 -12.26 -4.87
C PHE A 121 8.75 -11.65 -5.86
N THR A 122 9.95 -12.22 -5.96
CA THR A 122 11.00 -11.79 -6.87
C THR A 122 11.59 -13.00 -7.60
N GLY A 123 12.17 -12.77 -8.76
CA GLY A 123 12.83 -13.85 -9.50
C GLY A 123 11.91 -14.69 -10.38
N GLU A 124 10.64 -14.32 -10.56
CA GLU A 124 9.67 -15.08 -11.35
C GLU A 124 9.70 -14.73 -12.85
N GLY A 125 10.35 -13.61 -13.25
CA GLY A 125 10.57 -13.24 -14.64
C GLY A 125 9.33 -12.78 -15.42
N PHE A 126 8.27 -12.32 -14.76
CA PHE A 126 7.05 -11.84 -15.44
C PHE A 126 7.25 -10.51 -16.15
N THR A 127 8.06 -9.61 -15.59
CA THR A 127 8.37 -8.28 -16.12
C THR A 127 9.87 -7.98 -15.95
N ASP A 128 10.36 -6.95 -16.61
CA ASP A 128 11.76 -6.51 -16.49
C ASP A 128 12.14 -6.11 -15.06
N LYS A 129 11.17 -5.67 -14.23
CA LYS A 129 11.37 -5.35 -12.81
C LYS A 129 11.57 -6.61 -11.96
N ASN A 130 11.24 -7.78 -12.49
CA ASN A 130 11.40 -9.09 -11.85
C ASN A 130 10.83 -9.13 -10.42
N THR A 131 9.76 -8.38 -10.20
CA THR A 131 9.07 -8.20 -8.92
C THR A 131 7.58 -8.37 -9.12
N ARG A 132 6.90 -9.04 -8.21
CA ARG A 132 5.45 -9.19 -8.20
C ARG A 132 4.88 -8.95 -6.82
N HIS A 133 4.17 -7.86 -6.66
CA HIS A 133 3.28 -7.62 -5.53
C HIS A 133 1.98 -8.36 -5.79
N CYS A 134 1.75 -9.46 -5.07
CA CYS A 134 0.50 -10.22 -5.09
C CYS A 134 -0.44 -9.64 -4.04
N VAL A 135 -1.49 -8.94 -4.48
CA VAL A 135 -2.29 -8.10 -3.61
C VAL A 135 -3.72 -8.63 -3.50
N ASN A 136 -4.25 -8.73 -2.29
CA ASN A 136 -5.66 -9.02 -2.08
C ASN A 136 -6.53 -7.89 -2.64
N SER A 137 -7.43 -8.21 -3.56
CA SER A 137 -8.32 -7.22 -4.18
C SER A 137 -9.19 -6.49 -3.14
N ILE A 138 -9.61 -7.21 -2.10
CA ILE A 138 -10.42 -6.67 -1.00
C ILE A 138 -9.67 -5.63 -0.16
N SER A 139 -8.33 -5.62 -0.20
CA SER A 139 -7.48 -4.61 0.48
C SER A 139 -7.37 -3.30 -0.29
N LEU A 140 -7.97 -3.22 -1.48
CA LEU A 140 -7.87 -2.09 -2.39
C LEU A 140 -9.22 -1.38 -2.60
N ASN A 141 -9.14 -0.07 -2.88
CA ASN A 141 -10.12 0.68 -3.66
C ASN A 141 -9.49 1.06 -5.00
N PHE A 142 -10.31 1.52 -5.97
CA PHE A 142 -9.83 1.96 -7.27
C PHE A 142 -10.46 3.31 -7.63
N ILE A 143 -9.62 4.24 -8.04
CA ILE A 143 -10.00 5.56 -8.53
C ILE A 143 -9.64 5.63 -10.01
N PRO A 144 -10.62 5.63 -10.93
CA PRO A 144 -10.35 5.73 -12.35
C PRO A 144 -9.72 7.08 -12.71
N ALA A 145 -8.82 7.08 -13.69
CA ALA A 145 -8.31 8.31 -14.26
C ALA A 145 -9.44 9.15 -14.85
N LYS A 146 -9.37 10.47 -14.72
CA LYS A 146 -10.31 11.36 -15.42
C LYS A 146 -10.13 11.15 -16.92
N LYS A 147 -11.23 11.00 -17.64
CA LYS A 147 -11.21 11.11 -19.10
C LYS A 147 -11.01 12.58 -19.43
N ASP A 148 -9.94 12.89 -20.12
CA ASP A 148 -9.82 14.22 -20.76
C ASP A 148 -10.98 14.35 -21.74
N LYS A 149 -11.75 15.46 -21.59
CA LYS A 149 -12.86 15.81 -22.49
C LYS A 149 -12.32 16.42 -23.74
#